data_09ce7acc2330ede16cfdfdea4218376b
#
_entry.id   09ce7acc2330ede16cfdfdea4218376b
#
_cell.length_a   1.000
_cell.length_b   1.000
_cell.length_c   1.000
_cell.angle_alpha   90.00
_cell.angle_beta   90.00
_cell.angle_gamma   90.00
#
_symmetry.space_group_name_H-M   'P 1'
#
loop_
_entity.id
_entity.type
_entity.pdbx_description
1 polymer ?
#
loop_
_entity_poly.entity_id
_entity_poly.type
_entity_poly.pdbx_seq_one_letter_code
_entity_poly.pdbx_strand_id
1 'polypeptide(L)'
;MKKKIIIGALAVFAVILAYSIFSSDESEVSVRTKKAMSEEIKSSILASGTLIYKDQIELRSEVIGQVSELFIEEGDSVTKDQILMQLDQKTFKADVEEMEAYVRMQQIAIERQNKQLENIQAQWERNKNLYERKMIGQDAYELVENQHELAKIDLRSREEALSQAKATLEKASERLSKTVFRSPITGIATSVDIKIGETAISGTQNIAGSNLMTIADPVSYTHLRAHETEAD
;
A
#
# COMPACT_ATOMS: atom_id res chain seq x y z
N MET A 1 1.52 -109.44 -60.24
CA MET A 1 0.73 -108.29 -59.60
C MET A 1 1.57 -107.39 -58.75
N LYS A 2 2.61 -107.82 -58.02
CA LYS A 2 3.38 -106.96 -57.04
C LYS A 2 4.22 -105.84 -57.68
N LYS A 3 4.70 -105.97 -58.95
CA LYS A 3 5.46 -104.87 -59.59
C LYS A 3 4.64 -103.60 -59.92
N LYS A 4 3.34 -103.77 -60.23
CA LYS A 4 2.49 -102.65 -60.60
C LYS A 4 2.10 -101.78 -59.37
N ILE A 5 2.05 -102.39 -58.16
CA ILE A 5 1.73 -101.73 -56.94
C ILE A 5 2.93 -100.83 -56.46
N ILE A 6 4.15 -101.35 -56.68
CA ILE A 6 5.36 -100.59 -56.31
C ILE A 6 5.56 -99.33 -57.16
N ILE A 7 5.24 -99.45 -58.47
CA ILE A 7 5.32 -98.31 -59.41
C ILE A 7 4.25 -97.21 -59.02
N GLY A 8 3.03 -97.68 -58.64
CA GLY A 8 2.01 -96.78 -58.20
C GLY A 8 2.36 -96.05 -56.92
N ALA A 9 2.96 -96.76 -55.93
CA ALA A 9 3.40 -96.13 -54.69
C ALA A 9 4.54 -95.11 -54.88
N LEU A 10 5.45 -95.38 -55.82
CA LEU A 10 6.56 -94.50 -56.16
C LEU A 10 6.08 -93.22 -56.88
N ALA A 11 5.05 -93.41 -57.77
CA ALA A 11 4.42 -92.24 -58.42
C ALA A 11 3.69 -91.29 -57.42
N VAL A 12 2.97 -91.89 -56.47
CA VAL A 12 2.28 -91.14 -55.43
C VAL A 12 3.29 -90.40 -54.51
N PHE A 13 4.42 -91.07 -54.16
CA PHE A 13 5.47 -90.47 -53.38
C PHE A 13 6.15 -89.31 -54.11
N ALA A 14 6.40 -89.47 -55.44
CA ALA A 14 6.95 -88.38 -56.25
C ALA A 14 6.02 -87.18 -56.36
N VAL A 15 4.69 -87.39 -56.40
CA VAL A 15 3.72 -86.32 -56.47
C VAL A 15 3.64 -85.56 -55.08
N ILE A 16 3.76 -86.32 -54.02
CA ILE A 16 3.77 -85.70 -52.64
C ILE A 16 5.06 -84.87 -52.44
N LEU A 17 6.21 -85.42 -52.94
CA LEU A 17 7.47 -84.66 -52.87
C LEU A 17 7.47 -83.41 -53.77
N ALA A 18 6.90 -83.53 -54.98
CA ALA A 18 6.74 -82.35 -55.85
C ALA A 18 5.78 -81.27 -55.22
N TYR A 19 4.72 -81.73 -54.57
CA TYR A 19 3.81 -80.78 -53.84
C TYR A 19 4.46 -80.13 -52.67
N SER A 20 5.32 -80.83 -51.89
CA SER A 20 6.06 -80.27 -50.75
C SER A 20 7.11 -79.25 -51.18
N ILE A 21 7.72 -79.42 -52.36
CA ILE A 21 8.72 -78.50 -52.89
C ILE A 21 8.05 -77.22 -53.47
N PHE A 22 6.83 -77.42 -54.01
CA PHE A 22 6.11 -76.30 -54.65
C PHE A 22 5.24 -75.46 -53.67
N SER A 23 4.98 -75.94 -52.48
CA SER A 23 4.32 -75.21 -51.40
C SER A 23 5.31 -74.59 -50.43
N SER A 24 6.36 -73.94 -50.93
CA SER A 24 7.14 -73.02 -50.13
C SER A 24 6.30 -71.76 -49.96
N ASP A 25 5.69 -71.72 -48.82
CA ASP A 25 4.95 -70.52 -48.34
C ASP A 25 5.96 -69.37 -48.24
N GLU A 26 5.98 -68.53 -49.25
CA GLU A 26 6.65 -67.23 -49.14
C GLU A 26 5.93 -66.43 -48.07
N SER A 27 6.42 -66.45 -46.83
CA SER A 27 6.00 -65.52 -45.79
C SER A 27 6.34 -64.11 -46.28
N GLU A 28 5.36 -63.47 -46.91
CA GLU A 28 5.43 -62.05 -47.20
C GLU A 28 5.60 -61.28 -45.85
N VAL A 29 6.82 -60.86 -45.58
CA VAL A 29 7.09 -59.89 -44.52
C VAL A 29 6.49 -58.61 -44.99
N SER A 30 5.28 -58.32 -44.50
CA SER A 30 4.62 -57.02 -44.72
C SER A 30 5.38 -55.90 -43.95
N VAL A 31 6.30 -55.29 -44.64
CA VAL A 31 7.02 -54.13 -44.15
C VAL A 31 6.08 -52.92 -44.26
N ARG A 32 5.60 -52.43 -43.11
CA ARG A 32 4.89 -51.18 -43.10
C ARG A 32 5.87 -50.03 -43.30
N THR A 33 5.97 -49.52 -44.49
CA THR A 33 6.73 -48.34 -44.82
C THR A 33 5.88 -47.12 -44.49
N LYS A 34 6.33 -46.30 -43.56
CA LYS A 34 5.84 -44.93 -43.39
C LYS A 34 6.74 -43.96 -44.15
N LYS A 35 6.10 -43.12 -44.96
CA LYS A 35 6.82 -42.07 -45.67
C LYS A 35 7.36 -41.11 -44.59
N ALA A 36 8.66 -40.87 -44.58
CA ALA A 36 9.28 -39.89 -43.71
C ALA A 36 8.75 -38.52 -44.11
N MET A 37 8.01 -37.92 -43.20
CA MET A 37 7.60 -36.50 -43.32
C MET A 37 8.63 -35.68 -42.55
N SER A 38 9.14 -34.65 -43.18
CA SER A 38 9.93 -33.64 -42.48
C SER A 38 8.97 -32.78 -41.73
N GLU A 39 8.89 -32.97 -40.41
CA GLU A 39 8.08 -32.13 -39.52
C GLU A 39 9.04 -31.21 -38.80
N GLU A 40 8.73 -29.93 -38.85
CA GLU A 40 9.50 -28.90 -38.13
C GLU A 40 9.28 -29.09 -36.63
N ILE A 41 10.28 -29.52 -35.91
CA ILE A 41 10.22 -29.67 -34.44
C ILE A 41 10.26 -28.26 -33.84
N LYS A 42 9.08 -27.75 -33.46
CA LYS A 42 8.99 -26.51 -32.67
C LYS A 42 9.32 -26.87 -31.24
N SER A 43 10.48 -26.45 -30.81
CA SER A 43 10.84 -26.47 -29.37
C SER A 43 9.92 -25.53 -28.64
N SER A 44 9.02 -26.02 -27.78
CA SER A 44 8.19 -25.22 -26.90
C SER A 44 8.70 -25.40 -25.48
N ILE A 45 9.02 -24.30 -24.85
CA ILE A 45 9.35 -24.26 -23.42
C ILE A 45 8.07 -23.84 -22.69
N LEU A 46 7.60 -24.70 -21.78
CA LEU A 46 6.51 -24.37 -20.88
C LEU A 46 7.09 -23.55 -19.72
N ALA A 47 6.81 -22.26 -19.72
CA ALA A 47 7.15 -21.39 -18.61
C ALA A 47 5.86 -21.03 -17.85
N SER A 48 5.83 -21.29 -16.55
CA SER A 48 4.80 -20.77 -15.65
C SER A 48 5.33 -19.53 -14.94
N GLY A 49 4.50 -18.50 -14.82
CA GLY A 49 4.88 -17.27 -14.15
C GLY A 49 3.65 -16.56 -13.57
N THR A 50 3.86 -15.76 -12.55
CA THR A 50 2.82 -14.90 -11.98
C THR A 50 3.00 -13.50 -12.54
N LEU A 51 1.91 -12.93 -13.06
CA LEU A 51 1.89 -11.53 -13.51
C LEU A 51 1.84 -10.63 -12.28
N ILE A 52 2.83 -9.78 -12.13
CA ILE A 52 2.89 -8.81 -11.03
C ILE A 52 2.78 -7.42 -11.64
N TYR A 53 1.96 -6.58 -11.05
CA TYR A 53 1.90 -5.17 -11.42
C TYR A 53 3.24 -4.50 -11.08
N LYS A 54 3.74 -3.68 -11.99
CA LYS A 54 5.02 -2.97 -11.79
C LYS A 54 4.91 -1.94 -10.68
N ASP A 55 3.85 -1.17 -10.71
CA ASP A 55 3.60 -0.10 -9.77
C ASP A 55 2.36 -0.47 -8.94
N GLN A 56 2.59 -0.90 -7.70
CA GLN A 56 1.54 -1.18 -6.71
C GLN A 56 1.86 -0.47 -5.41
N ILE A 57 0.84 0.06 -4.76
CA ILE A 57 0.94 0.76 -3.49
C ILE A 57 0.04 0.06 -2.47
N GLU A 58 0.66 -0.41 -1.40
CA GLU A 58 -0.06 -0.93 -0.23
C GLU A 58 -0.45 0.24 0.68
N LEU A 59 -1.73 0.43 0.88
CA LEU A 59 -2.27 1.39 1.83
C LEU A 59 -2.33 0.75 3.22
N ARG A 60 -1.61 1.36 4.15
CA ARG A 60 -1.53 0.91 5.54
C ARG A 60 -2.07 1.98 6.48
N SER A 61 -2.64 1.55 7.61
CA SER A 61 -3.15 2.49 8.60
C SER A 61 -2.01 3.15 9.37
N GLU A 62 -2.08 4.48 9.48
CA GLU A 62 -1.21 5.28 10.34
C GLU A 62 -1.85 5.62 11.69
N VAL A 63 -3.17 5.41 11.82
CA VAL A 63 -3.94 5.66 13.04
C VAL A 63 -4.74 4.42 13.41
N ILE A 64 -5.05 4.27 14.70
CA ILE A 64 -5.89 3.17 15.19
C ILE A 64 -7.32 3.62 15.19
N GLY A 65 -8.22 2.85 14.56
CA GLY A 65 -9.65 3.16 14.54
C GLY A 65 -10.47 2.06 13.87
N GLN A 66 -11.76 2.03 14.15
CA GLN A 66 -12.69 1.09 13.53
C GLN A 66 -13.12 1.62 12.17
N VAL A 67 -13.20 0.75 11.15
CA VAL A 67 -13.71 1.10 9.83
C VAL A 67 -15.21 1.39 9.93
N SER A 68 -15.58 2.62 9.61
CA SER A 68 -16.96 3.09 9.58
C SER A 68 -17.59 2.85 8.22
N GLU A 69 -16.86 3.18 7.15
CA GLU A 69 -17.36 3.11 5.77
C GLU A 69 -16.25 2.63 4.84
N LEU A 70 -16.65 1.84 3.85
CA LEU A 70 -15.80 1.33 2.78
C LEU A 70 -16.51 1.61 1.46
N PHE A 71 -15.87 2.35 0.54
CA PHE A 71 -16.48 2.86 -0.69
C PHE A 71 -16.06 2.10 -1.94
N ILE A 72 -15.19 1.11 -1.80
CA ILE A 72 -14.66 0.33 -2.92
C ILE A 72 -14.64 -1.16 -2.59
N GLU A 73 -14.69 -1.98 -3.64
CA GLU A 73 -14.53 -3.42 -3.61
C GLU A 73 -13.29 -3.83 -4.40
N GLU A 74 -12.85 -5.08 -4.21
CA GLU A 74 -11.75 -5.65 -4.99
C GLU A 74 -12.12 -5.70 -6.48
N GLY A 75 -11.25 -5.18 -7.32
CA GLY A 75 -11.46 -5.04 -8.77
C GLY A 75 -11.96 -3.68 -9.23
N ASP A 76 -12.33 -2.78 -8.32
CA ASP A 76 -12.82 -1.45 -8.67
C ASP A 76 -11.71 -0.55 -9.21
N SER A 77 -12.07 0.26 -10.20
CA SER A 77 -11.21 1.33 -10.71
C SER A 77 -11.29 2.54 -9.82
N VAL A 78 -10.14 3.06 -9.41
CA VAL A 78 -10.03 4.24 -8.54
C VAL A 78 -9.23 5.34 -9.22
N THR A 79 -9.61 6.59 -8.93
CA THR A 79 -8.87 7.77 -9.38
C THR A 79 -8.02 8.32 -8.24
N LYS A 80 -6.94 9.02 -8.59
CA LYS A 80 -6.12 9.72 -7.59
C LYS A 80 -6.99 10.64 -6.73
N ASP A 81 -6.71 10.70 -5.43
CA ASP A 81 -7.42 11.47 -4.38
C ASP A 81 -8.88 11.04 -4.10
N GLN A 82 -9.37 9.99 -4.76
CA GLN A 82 -10.67 9.39 -4.46
C GLN A 82 -10.67 8.80 -3.05
N ILE A 83 -11.75 9.04 -2.29
CA ILE A 83 -11.94 8.44 -0.96
C ILE A 83 -12.24 6.95 -1.15
N LEU A 84 -11.49 6.11 -0.44
CA LEU A 84 -11.59 4.65 -0.50
C LEU A 84 -12.28 4.08 0.72
N MET A 85 -11.94 4.59 1.90
CA MET A 85 -12.54 4.18 3.17
C MET A 85 -12.39 5.29 4.21
N GLN A 86 -13.17 5.16 5.28
CA GLN A 86 -13.17 6.07 6.40
C GLN A 86 -13.24 5.31 7.73
N LEU A 87 -12.43 5.71 8.69
CA LEU A 87 -12.53 5.25 10.07
C LEU A 87 -13.58 6.07 10.85
N ASP A 88 -14.03 5.57 11.99
CA ASP A 88 -14.86 6.34 12.91
C ASP A 88 -14.09 7.57 13.39
N GLN A 89 -14.63 8.74 13.03
CA GLN A 89 -14.01 10.05 13.29
C GLN A 89 -14.48 10.70 14.58
N LYS A 90 -15.41 10.10 15.31
CA LYS A 90 -16.10 10.75 16.42
C LYS A 90 -15.13 11.24 17.50
N THR A 91 -14.20 10.38 17.92
CA THR A 91 -13.17 10.70 18.91
C THR A 91 -12.18 11.72 18.37
N PHE A 92 -11.71 11.56 17.14
CA PHE A 92 -10.76 12.49 16.51
C PHE A 92 -11.33 13.89 16.32
N LYS A 93 -12.63 14.00 15.97
CA LYS A 93 -13.33 15.31 15.89
C LYS A 93 -13.46 15.96 17.25
N ALA A 94 -13.76 15.19 18.30
CA ALA A 94 -13.80 15.70 19.65
C ALA A 94 -12.43 16.21 20.13
N ASP A 95 -11.35 15.48 19.82
CA ASP A 95 -9.98 15.91 20.13
C ASP A 95 -9.62 17.23 19.43
N VAL A 96 -10.00 17.39 18.15
CA VAL A 96 -9.77 18.65 17.42
C VAL A 96 -10.57 19.79 18.06
N GLU A 97 -11.83 19.58 18.40
CA GLU A 97 -12.67 20.60 19.04
C GLU A 97 -12.12 21.02 20.41
N GLU A 98 -11.61 20.06 21.20
CA GLU A 98 -10.94 20.35 22.47
C GLU A 98 -9.69 21.23 22.24
N MET A 99 -8.83 20.88 21.28
CA MET A 99 -7.63 21.66 20.98
C MET A 99 -7.95 23.03 20.40
N GLU A 100 -9.01 23.17 19.62
CA GLU A 100 -9.51 24.47 19.18
C GLU A 100 -9.96 25.34 20.35
N ALA A 101 -10.69 24.78 21.31
CA ALA A 101 -11.10 25.49 22.52
C ALA A 101 -9.88 25.93 23.33
N TYR A 102 -8.85 25.09 23.42
CA TYR A 102 -7.59 25.42 24.08
C TYR A 102 -6.86 26.59 23.39
N VAL A 103 -6.79 26.59 22.04
CA VAL A 103 -6.22 27.71 21.26
C VAL A 103 -7.01 29.02 21.55
N ARG A 104 -8.36 28.97 21.53
CA ARG A 104 -9.18 30.15 21.86
C ARG A 104 -8.89 30.67 23.27
N MET A 105 -8.69 29.77 24.23
CA MET A 105 -8.34 30.16 25.61
C MET A 105 -6.98 30.88 25.67
N GLN A 106 -5.96 30.41 24.92
CA GLN A 106 -4.66 31.09 24.86
C GLN A 106 -4.76 32.46 24.16
N GLN A 107 -5.60 32.59 23.12
CA GLN A 107 -5.85 33.87 22.47
C GLN A 107 -6.45 34.91 23.47
N ILE A 108 -7.42 34.51 24.28
CA ILE A 108 -8.01 35.35 25.32
C ILE A 108 -6.95 35.73 26.39
N ALA A 109 -6.05 34.81 26.74
CA ALA A 109 -4.95 35.07 27.66
C ALA A 109 -3.98 36.15 27.13
N ILE A 110 -3.67 36.11 25.82
CA ILE A 110 -2.87 37.14 25.14
C ILE A 110 -3.61 38.48 25.15
N GLU A 111 -4.89 38.50 24.82
CA GLU A 111 -5.67 39.74 24.84
C GLU A 111 -5.65 40.40 26.22
N ARG A 112 -5.83 39.61 27.26
CA ARG A 112 -5.71 40.10 28.64
C ARG A 112 -4.33 40.66 28.95
N GLN A 113 -3.26 39.94 28.52
CA GLN A 113 -1.88 40.39 28.77
C GLN A 113 -1.55 41.65 27.97
N ASN A 114 -2.05 41.79 26.74
CA ASN A 114 -1.94 43.04 25.98
C ASN A 114 -2.56 44.22 26.70
N LYS A 115 -3.75 44.07 27.31
CA LYS A 115 -4.38 45.14 28.10
C LYS A 115 -3.57 45.47 29.33
N GLN A 116 -2.97 44.50 29.98
CA GLN A 116 -2.05 44.75 31.11
C GLN A 116 -0.80 45.50 30.68
N LEU A 117 -0.18 45.11 29.56
CA LEU A 117 0.99 45.79 29.00
C LEU A 117 0.64 47.24 28.61
N GLU A 118 -0.51 47.49 27.98
CA GLU A 118 -0.98 48.85 27.64
C GLU A 118 -1.08 49.74 28.86
N ASN A 119 -1.62 49.23 29.98
CA ASN A 119 -1.71 49.96 31.23
C ASN A 119 -0.33 50.29 31.82
N ILE A 120 0.57 49.31 31.85
CA ILE A 120 1.95 49.48 32.38
C ILE A 120 2.73 50.43 31.48
N GLN A 121 2.60 50.32 30.16
CA GLN A 121 3.23 51.21 29.20
C GLN A 121 2.78 52.67 29.44
N ALA A 122 1.49 52.91 29.60
CA ALA A 122 0.99 54.25 29.91
C ALA A 122 1.53 54.81 31.27
N GLN A 123 1.76 53.94 32.25
CA GLN A 123 2.41 54.32 33.51
C GLN A 123 3.89 54.65 33.29
N TRP A 124 4.61 53.82 32.55
CA TRP A 124 6.02 54.04 32.22
C TRP A 124 6.23 55.36 31.45
N GLU A 125 5.40 55.65 30.44
CA GLU A 125 5.48 56.88 29.67
C GLU A 125 5.26 58.12 30.56
N ARG A 126 4.28 58.07 31.50
CA ARG A 126 4.08 59.16 32.48
C ARG A 126 5.28 59.34 33.39
N ASN A 127 5.82 58.26 33.96
CA ASN A 127 6.99 58.33 34.83
C ASN A 127 8.25 58.77 34.08
N LYS A 128 8.46 58.38 32.86
CA LYS A 128 9.52 58.85 31.99
C LYS A 128 9.49 60.36 31.81
N ASN A 129 8.31 60.95 31.49
CA ASN A 129 8.13 62.37 31.37
C ASN A 129 8.40 63.15 32.71
N LEU A 130 8.02 62.56 33.89
CA LEU A 130 8.32 63.11 35.17
C LEU A 130 9.80 63.04 35.52
N TYR A 131 10.47 62.01 35.22
CA TYR A 131 11.92 61.82 35.40
C TYR A 131 12.74 62.79 34.53
N GLU A 132 12.39 62.95 33.24
CA GLU A 132 13.03 63.93 32.35
C GLU A 132 12.89 65.37 32.88
N ARG A 133 11.77 65.69 33.57
CA ARG A 133 11.52 66.98 34.23
C ARG A 133 12.13 67.05 35.61
N LYS A 134 12.90 66.01 36.05
CA LYS A 134 13.49 65.93 37.40
C LYS A 134 12.48 65.98 38.56
N MET A 135 11.24 65.54 38.31
CA MET A 135 10.15 65.53 39.31
C MET A 135 10.11 64.25 40.15
N ILE A 136 10.77 63.18 39.68
CA ILE A 136 10.96 61.91 40.39
C ILE A 136 12.43 61.46 40.39
N GLY A 137 12.80 60.66 41.40
CA GLY A 137 14.14 60.09 41.51
C GLY A 137 14.37 58.96 40.54
N GLN A 138 15.64 58.56 40.30
CA GLN A 138 16.06 57.49 39.43
C GLN A 138 15.47 56.15 39.87
N ASP A 139 15.49 55.81 41.15
CA ASP A 139 14.97 54.54 41.68
C ASP A 139 13.49 54.33 41.32
N ALA A 140 12.67 55.42 41.39
CA ALA A 140 11.25 55.37 41.05
C ALA A 140 11.01 55.13 39.52
N TYR A 141 11.85 55.72 38.68
CA TYR A 141 11.82 55.49 37.23
C TYR A 141 12.24 54.06 36.89
N GLU A 142 13.39 53.59 37.41
CA GLU A 142 13.91 52.22 37.15
C GLU A 142 12.92 51.15 37.60
N LEU A 143 12.18 51.35 38.69
CA LEU A 143 11.14 50.40 39.14
C LEU A 143 10.05 50.22 38.08
N VAL A 144 9.54 51.29 37.49
CA VAL A 144 8.46 51.23 36.48
C VAL A 144 9.00 50.75 35.14
N GLU A 145 10.23 51.08 34.77
CA GLU A 145 10.91 50.56 33.59
C GLU A 145 11.07 49.05 33.67
N ASN A 146 11.55 48.52 34.80
CA ASN A 146 11.64 47.07 35.02
C ASN A 146 10.27 46.37 34.94
N GLN A 147 9.22 46.99 35.49
CA GLN A 147 7.84 46.48 35.38
C GLN A 147 7.36 46.40 33.92
N HIS A 148 7.70 47.44 33.13
CA HIS A 148 7.36 47.47 31.71
C HIS A 148 8.10 46.36 30.91
N GLU A 149 9.40 46.17 31.19
CA GLU A 149 10.16 45.12 30.54
C GLU A 149 9.66 43.71 30.94
N LEU A 150 9.33 43.49 32.21
CA LEU A 150 8.70 42.24 32.66
C LEU A 150 7.37 41.97 31.96
N ALA A 151 6.51 42.98 31.82
CA ALA A 151 5.24 42.84 31.15
C ALA A 151 5.38 42.48 29.66
N LYS A 152 6.42 42.96 28.97
CA LYS A 152 6.76 42.53 27.60
C LYS A 152 7.20 41.06 27.53
N ILE A 153 8.02 40.64 28.50
CA ILE A 153 8.46 39.23 28.58
C ILE A 153 7.27 38.32 28.82
N ASP A 154 6.35 38.73 29.73
CA ASP A 154 5.13 37.99 30.01
C ASP A 154 4.24 37.85 28.76
N LEU A 155 4.10 38.91 27.96
CA LEU A 155 3.37 38.86 26.69
C LEU A 155 4.01 37.85 25.73
N ARG A 156 5.33 37.93 25.54
CA ARG A 156 6.06 36.98 24.70
C ARG A 156 5.87 35.54 25.17
N SER A 157 5.90 35.29 26.48
CA SER A 157 5.65 33.96 27.04
C SER A 157 4.23 33.46 26.70
N ARG A 158 3.21 34.33 26.65
CA ARG A 158 1.85 33.96 26.23
C ARG A 158 1.75 33.69 24.74
N GLU A 159 2.49 34.45 23.91
CA GLU A 159 2.58 34.23 22.48
C GLU A 159 3.19 32.86 22.15
N GLU A 160 4.27 32.46 22.85
CA GLU A 160 4.86 31.14 22.72
C GLU A 160 3.90 30.03 23.18
N ALA A 161 3.14 30.24 24.25
CA ALA A 161 2.11 29.30 24.70
C ALA A 161 1.00 29.11 23.63
N LEU A 162 0.60 30.20 22.96
CA LEU A 162 -0.33 30.13 21.83
C LEU A 162 0.28 29.33 20.65
N SER A 163 1.55 29.59 20.32
CA SER A 163 2.25 28.86 19.26
C SER A 163 2.26 27.36 19.53
N GLN A 164 2.54 26.98 20.77
CA GLN A 164 2.49 25.58 21.19
C GLN A 164 1.07 24.98 21.11
N ALA A 165 0.06 25.72 21.53
CA ALA A 165 -1.33 25.30 21.44
C ALA A 165 -1.74 25.04 19.97
N LYS A 166 -1.36 25.95 19.06
CA LYS A 166 -1.59 25.78 17.61
C LYS A 166 -0.90 24.53 17.05
N ALA A 167 0.35 24.28 17.43
CA ALA A 167 1.08 23.08 17.02
C ALA A 167 0.41 21.78 17.52
N THR A 168 -0.21 21.82 18.70
CA THR A 168 -0.97 20.68 19.23
C THR A 168 -2.28 20.49 18.47
N LEU A 169 -2.98 21.57 18.13
CA LEU A 169 -4.18 21.53 17.27
C LEU A 169 -3.86 20.96 15.89
N GLU A 170 -2.76 21.38 15.28
CA GLU A 170 -2.31 20.86 13.98
C GLU A 170 -2.09 19.35 14.02
N LYS A 171 -1.44 18.83 15.08
CA LYS A 171 -1.28 17.38 15.28
C LYS A 171 -2.61 16.65 15.42
N ALA A 172 -3.58 17.22 16.12
CA ALA A 172 -4.91 16.62 16.23
C ALA A 172 -5.65 16.62 14.90
N SER A 173 -5.57 17.71 14.16
CA SER A 173 -6.14 17.85 12.81
C SER A 173 -5.50 16.90 11.81
N GLU A 174 -4.18 16.72 11.88
CA GLU A 174 -3.47 15.75 11.05
C GLU A 174 -3.92 14.30 11.34
N ARG A 175 -4.08 13.92 12.63
CA ARG A 175 -4.63 12.62 13.00
C ARG A 175 -6.05 12.43 12.47
N LEU A 176 -6.89 13.44 12.53
CA LEU A 176 -8.23 13.41 11.95
C LEU A 176 -8.16 13.22 10.43
N SER A 177 -7.27 13.91 9.73
CA SER A 177 -7.11 13.78 8.29
C SER A 177 -6.71 12.34 7.88
N LYS A 178 -5.89 11.67 8.69
CA LYS A 178 -5.43 10.29 8.50
C LYS A 178 -6.51 9.23 8.75
N THR A 179 -7.71 9.62 9.20
CA THR A 179 -8.86 8.72 9.29
C THR A 179 -9.57 8.51 7.96
N VAL A 180 -9.31 9.34 6.96
CA VAL A 180 -9.87 9.24 5.61
C VAL A 180 -8.78 8.77 4.65
N PHE A 181 -8.95 7.57 4.13
CA PHE A 181 -8.00 6.98 3.19
C PHE A 181 -8.36 7.34 1.76
N ARG A 182 -7.38 7.88 1.04
CA ARG A 182 -7.53 8.28 -0.35
C ARG A 182 -6.54 7.54 -1.22
N SER A 183 -6.89 7.34 -2.48
CA SER A 183 -5.97 6.74 -3.43
C SER A 183 -4.82 7.69 -3.77
N PRO A 184 -3.56 7.28 -3.63
CA PRO A 184 -2.41 8.07 -4.04
C PRO A 184 -2.18 8.09 -5.55
N ILE A 185 -2.75 7.11 -6.28
CA ILE A 185 -2.61 6.94 -7.72
C ILE A 185 -3.97 6.62 -8.36
N THR A 186 -4.06 6.78 -9.66
CA THR A 186 -5.16 6.20 -10.46
C THR A 186 -4.79 4.76 -10.78
N GLY A 187 -5.71 3.82 -10.57
CA GLY A 187 -5.45 2.40 -10.77
C GLY A 187 -6.64 1.51 -10.47
N ILE A 188 -6.37 0.26 -10.13
CA ILE A 188 -7.37 -0.74 -9.74
C ILE A 188 -7.05 -1.25 -8.33
N ALA A 189 -8.06 -1.40 -7.48
CA ALA A 189 -7.92 -2.06 -6.19
C ALA A 189 -7.71 -3.57 -6.40
N THR A 190 -6.50 -4.05 -6.17
CA THR A 190 -6.14 -5.47 -6.38
C THR A 190 -6.42 -6.34 -5.17
N SER A 191 -6.44 -5.77 -3.97
CA SER A 191 -6.92 -6.41 -2.75
C SER A 191 -7.57 -5.40 -1.82
N VAL A 192 -8.57 -5.83 -1.07
CA VAL A 192 -9.20 -5.10 0.03
C VAL A 192 -9.21 -6.03 1.24
N ASP A 193 -8.22 -5.84 2.13
CA ASP A 193 -7.91 -6.79 3.21
C ASP A 193 -8.65 -6.46 4.53
N ILE A 194 -9.47 -5.40 4.53
CA ILE A 194 -10.22 -4.95 5.72
C ILE A 194 -11.71 -4.83 5.43
N LYS A 195 -12.53 -5.02 6.46
CA LYS A 195 -14.00 -4.96 6.37
C LYS A 195 -14.57 -3.89 7.29
N ILE A 196 -15.78 -3.45 6.95
CA ILE A 196 -16.55 -2.54 7.81
C ILE A 196 -16.72 -3.16 9.19
N GLY A 197 -16.43 -2.39 10.24
CA GLY A 197 -16.48 -2.82 11.63
C GLY A 197 -15.17 -3.41 12.17
N GLU A 198 -14.19 -3.72 11.33
CA GLU A 198 -12.85 -4.15 11.76
C GLU A 198 -12.03 -2.96 12.26
N THR A 199 -11.05 -3.25 13.11
CA THR A 199 -10.14 -2.24 13.64
C THR A 199 -8.85 -2.21 12.84
N ALA A 200 -8.57 -1.08 12.21
CA ALA A 200 -7.29 -0.79 11.61
C ALA A 200 -6.26 -0.45 12.72
N ILE A 201 -5.09 -1.07 12.66
CA ILE A 201 -4.00 -0.89 13.62
C ILE A 201 -2.84 -0.17 12.93
N SER A 202 -2.33 0.90 13.55
CA SER A 202 -1.15 1.59 13.03
C SER A 202 0.11 0.76 13.21
N GLY A 203 1.01 0.84 12.22
CA GLY A 203 2.33 0.24 12.34
C GLY A 203 3.19 0.91 13.41
N THR A 204 4.06 0.13 14.01
CA THR A 204 5.15 0.60 14.88
C THR A 204 6.49 0.22 14.26
N GLN A 205 7.61 0.68 14.84
CA GLN A 205 8.95 0.36 14.31
C GLN A 205 9.23 -1.15 14.15
N ASN A 206 8.54 -1.99 14.92
CA ASN A 206 8.75 -3.45 14.93
C ASN A 206 7.56 -4.26 14.42
N ILE A 207 6.41 -3.62 14.17
CA ILE A 207 5.18 -4.28 13.72
C ILE A 207 4.63 -3.48 12.54
N ALA A 208 4.48 -4.14 11.40
CA ALA A 208 3.79 -3.54 10.26
C ALA A 208 2.33 -3.26 10.64
N GLY A 209 1.83 -2.07 10.30
CA GLY A 209 0.41 -1.75 10.45
C GLY A 209 -0.49 -2.67 9.63
N SER A 210 -1.78 -2.66 9.94
CA SER A 210 -2.77 -3.40 9.15
C SER A 210 -2.65 -2.98 7.67
N ASN A 211 -2.48 -3.98 6.79
CA ASN A 211 -2.68 -3.75 5.36
C ASN A 211 -4.18 -3.54 5.14
N LEU A 212 -4.54 -2.43 4.52
CA LEU A 212 -5.94 -2.07 4.30
C LEU A 212 -6.38 -2.49 2.92
N MET A 213 -5.59 -2.14 1.93
CA MET A 213 -5.84 -2.43 0.52
C MET A 213 -4.58 -2.20 -0.31
N THR A 214 -4.54 -2.79 -1.49
CA THR A 214 -3.49 -2.60 -2.48
C THR A 214 -4.07 -2.02 -3.76
N ILE A 215 -3.46 -0.94 -4.25
CA ILE A 215 -3.83 -0.31 -5.53
C ILE A 215 -2.68 -0.48 -6.50
N ALA A 216 -2.99 -0.92 -7.72
CA ALA A 216 -2.02 -1.11 -8.77
C ALA A 216 -2.39 -0.35 -10.04
N ASP A 217 -1.37 0.12 -10.77
CA ASP A 217 -1.54 0.68 -12.10
C ASP A 217 -1.71 -0.45 -13.13
N PRO A 218 -2.87 -0.58 -13.81
CA PRO A 218 -3.12 -1.66 -14.75
C PRO A 218 -2.29 -1.58 -16.03
N VAL A 219 -1.67 -0.44 -16.32
CA VAL A 219 -0.94 -0.20 -17.59
C VAL A 219 0.48 -0.75 -17.57
N SER A 220 0.99 -1.14 -16.41
CA SER A 220 2.41 -1.44 -16.23
C SER A 220 2.69 -2.90 -15.91
N TYR A 221 2.62 -3.78 -16.93
CA TYR A 221 3.08 -5.18 -16.80
C TYR A 221 4.53 -5.28 -17.30
N THR A 222 5.48 -5.69 -16.47
CA THR A 222 6.88 -5.74 -16.91
C THR A 222 7.64 -7.03 -16.62
N HIS A 223 7.16 -7.98 -15.83
CA HIS A 223 7.93 -9.22 -15.63
C HIS A 223 7.05 -10.47 -15.46
N LEU A 224 7.24 -11.40 -16.40
CA LEU A 224 7.03 -12.83 -16.15
C LEU A 224 8.23 -13.30 -15.29
N ARG A 225 8.06 -13.59 -14.02
CA ARG A 225 9.03 -14.41 -13.29
C ARG A 225 8.88 -15.86 -13.77
N ALA A 226 9.68 -16.25 -14.75
CA ALA A 226 9.88 -17.66 -15.07
C ALA A 226 10.64 -18.28 -13.91
N HIS A 227 10.05 -19.24 -13.23
CA HIS A 227 10.79 -20.17 -12.40
C HIS A 227 11.44 -21.16 -13.36
N GLU A 228 12.73 -21.00 -13.62
CA GLU A 228 13.52 -22.06 -14.24
C GLU A 228 13.55 -23.20 -13.22
N THR A 229 12.77 -24.25 -13.49
CA THR A 229 13.02 -25.54 -12.88
C THR A 229 14.18 -26.15 -13.66
N GLU A 230 15.37 -26.07 -13.09
CA GLU A 230 16.52 -26.87 -13.50
C GLU A 230 16.08 -28.35 -13.40
N ALA A 231 15.88 -28.97 -14.53
CA ALA A 231 15.68 -30.41 -14.59
C ALA A 231 17.08 -31.05 -14.68
N ASP A 232 17.48 -31.73 -13.61
CA ASP A 232 18.56 -32.72 -13.61
C ASP A 232 18.20 -33.93 -14.50
#